data_9fecdb8c7d5cca4b88692897ada969ae
#
_entry.id   9fecdb8c7d5cca4b88692897ada969ae
#
_cell.length_a   1.000
_cell.length_b   1.000
_cell.length_c   1.000
_cell.angle_alpha   90.00
_cell.angle_beta   90.00
_cell.angle_gamma   90.00
#
_symmetry.space_group_name_H-M   'P 1'
#
loop_
_entity.id
_entity.type
_entity.pdbx_description
1 polymer ?
#
loop_
_entity_poly.entity_id
_entity_poly.type
_entity_poly.pdbx_seq_one_letter_code
_entity_poly.pdbx_strand_id
1 'polypeptide(L)'
;MACPPSGGASGPYDLRENPLSTPAIPLLLAAEGDGEFHAPTVADFFPPAIFFEGTPFEFNRIMLVRVIAAIFLLTVFVIAARRAKVVPGRFQNIVEMILDFVRNSIAIEVLGQENGRKYFKLIATIFCTVLVMNITSVVPFLNIAGTSVIGLPIVLAAWTYVMYLSAGVKAHGVGGYLKNSLFPPGVPKALYLLLVPIEFLQVFILRPATLVIRLLANMVAGHLMLAICFTATSFFLFDSAGAMKLFGAGTFVAGFAFFLFEIFVAALQAYVFAILTAVYLNMSVEAEH
;
A
#
# COMPACT_ATOMS: atom_id res chain seq x y z
N MET A 1 -59.19 7.02 52.42
CA MET A 1 -58.51 5.81 52.89
C MET A 1 -58.13 5.00 51.66
N ALA A 2 -56.93 4.49 51.64
CA ALA A 2 -56.30 3.60 50.68
C ALA A 2 -55.47 4.29 49.55
N CYS A 3 -54.19 4.27 49.78
CA CYS A 3 -53.10 4.46 48.82
C CYS A 3 -53.01 3.33 47.80
N PRO A 4 -52.64 3.59 46.54
CA PRO A 4 -52.15 2.53 45.67
C PRO A 4 -50.61 2.46 45.74
N PRO A 5 -50.01 1.27 45.53
CA PRO A 5 -48.60 1.06 45.66
C PRO A 5 -47.82 1.44 44.39
N SER A 6 -46.64 1.99 44.62
CA SER A 6 -45.54 2.13 43.69
C SER A 6 -45.00 0.80 43.24
N GLY A 7 -44.89 0.57 41.94
CA GLY A 7 -44.20 -0.59 41.35
C GLY A 7 -43.31 -0.14 40.22
N GLY A 8 -42.07 0.19 40.56
CA GLY A 8 -40.99 0.31 39.57
C GLY A 8 -40.55 -1.10 39.14
N ALA A 9 -40.56 -1.36 37.88
CA ALA A 9 -39.89 -2.50 37.29
C ALA A 9 -38.95 -2.00 36.19
N SER A 10 -37.68 -1.91 36.55
CA SER A 10 -36.56 -1.88 35.61
C SER A 10 -36.53 -3.19 34.84
N GLY A 11 -36.92 -3.16 33.57
CA GLY A 11 -36.74 -4.29 32.67
C GLY A 11 -35.27 -4.37 32.20
N PRO A 12 -34.74 -5.56 32.12
CA PRO A 12 -33.38 -5.75 31.60
C PRO A 12 -33.32 -5.47 30.10
N TYR A 13 -32.26 -4.79 29.70
CA TYR A 13 -31.89 -4.57 28.29
C TYR A 13 -31.76 -5.93 27.60
N ASP A 14 -32.67 -6.23 26.67
CA ASP A 14 -32.62 -7.41 25.81
C ASP A 14 -31.56 -7.22 24.74
N LEU A 15 -30.37 -7.80 24.97
CA LEU A 15 -29.21 -7.83 24.06
C LEU A 15 -29.37 -8.94 23.00
N ARG A 16 -30.54 -9.05 22.39
CA ARG A 16 -30.78 -9.97 21.29
C ARG A 16 -31.33 -9.25 20.05
N GLU A 17 -30.63 -8.27 19.55
CA GLU A 17 -30.74 -7.91 18.15
C GLU A 17 -29.68 -8.67 17.35
N ASN A 18 -30.18 -9.57 16.57
CA ASN A 18 -29.54 -10.53 15.70
C ASN A 18 -28.74 -9.79 14.59
N PRO A 19 -27.39 -9.91 14.49
CA PRO A 19 -26.61 -9.20 13.47
C PRO A 19 -26.57 -9.93 12.13
N LEU A 20 -27.61 -10.69 11.76
CA LEU A 20 -27.58 -11.56 10.58
C LEU A 20 -28.61 -11.17 9.52
N SER A 21 -28.66 -9.92 9.07
CA SER A 21 -29.35 -9.64 7.80
C SER A 21 -29.08 -8.25 7.25
N THR A 22 -27.82 -7.88 7.06
CA THR A 22 -27.55 -6.76 6.18
C THR A 22 -26.74 -7.30 4.99
N PRO A 23 -27.36 -7.48 3.83
CA PRO A 23 -26.59 -7.81 2.63
C PRO A 23 -25.63 -6.67 2.34
N ALA A 24 -24.37 -7.01 2.12
CA ALA A 24 -23.32 -6.10 1.70
C ALA A 24 -23.68 -5.46 0.34
N ILE A 25 -24.45 -4.37 0.39
CA ILE A 25 -24.70 -3.51 -0.76
C ILE A 25 -23.46 -2.61 -0.90
N PRO A 26 -22.90 -2.48 -2.11
CA PRO A 26 -21.69 -1.72 -2.31
C PRO A 26 -21.86 -0.27 -1.87
N LEU A 27 -20.79 0.33 -1.40
CA LEU A 27 -20.62 1.69 -0.84
C LEU A 27 -21.29 2.84 -1.65
N LEU A 28 -21.81 2.57 -2.83
CA LEU A 28 -22.54 3.50 -3.70
C LEU A 28 -24.03 3.68 -3.35
N LEU A 29 -24.60 2.89 -2.41
CA LEU A 29 -26.01 2.90 -2.07
C LEU A 29 -26.31 3.17 -0.58
N ALA A 30 -25.31 3.49 0.22
CA ALA A 30 -25.49 3.86 1.63
C ALA A 30 -25.89 5.36 1.82
N ALA A 31 -26.56 5.95 0.83
CA ALA A 31 -27.15 7.29 0.93
C ALA A 31 -28.68 7.22 0.99
N GLU A 32 -29.23 6.30 1.79
CA GLU A 32 -30.64 6.30 2.11
C GLU A 32 -30.84 6.68 3.58
N GLY A 33 -31.30 7.92 3.81
CA GLY A 33 -32.08 8.30 4.97
C GLY A 33 -31.36 9.17 6.00
N ASP A 34 -31.93 10.31 6.20
CA ASP A 34 -31.84 11.26 7.34
C ASP A 34 -30.90 12.45 7.22
N GLY A 35 -30.61 12.98 6.03
CA GLY A 35 -30.06 14.36 5.92
C GLY A 35 -28.80 14.68 6.74
N GLU A 36 -28.20 13.66 7.38
CA GLU A 36 -27.01 13.77 8.20
C GLU A 36 -25.78 13.28 7.45
N PHE A 37 -24.78 14.12 7.35
CA PHE A 37 -23.52 13.76 6.67
C PHE A 37 -22.73 12.78 7.53
N HIS A 38 -22.68 11.50 7.11
CA HIS A 38 -21.80 10.48 7.68
C HIS A 38 -20.43 10.52 6.99
N ALA A 39 -19.43 11.03 7.70
CA ALA A 39 -18.06 10.98 7.21
C ALA A 39 -17.55 9.55 7.19
N PRO A 40 -16.97 9.06 6.06
CA PRO A 40 -16.40 7.73 5.99
C PRO A 40 -15.25 7.57 6.98
N THR A 41 -15.21 6.44 7.65
CA THR A 41 -14.21 6.08 8.65
C THR A 41 -13.22 5.05 8.10
N VAL A 42 -12.08 4.90 8.76
CA VAL A 42 -11.09 3.88 8.37
C VAL A 42 -11.66 2.46 8.45
N ALA A 43 -12.64 2.22 9.31
CA ALA A 43 -13.29 0.92 9.45
C ALA A 43 -14.05 0.51 8.17
N ASP A 44 -14.60 1.46 7.42
CA ASP A 44 -15.37 1.22 6.20
C ASP A 44 -14.52 0.65 5.05
N PHE A 45 -13.18 0.76 5.16
CA PHE A 45 -12.24 0.21 4.19
C PHE A 45 -11.87 -1.26 4.43
N PHE A 46 -12.35 -1.86 5.53
CA PHE A 46 -12.14 -3.26 5.84
C PHE A 46 -13.44 -4.06 5.62
N PRO A 47 -13.72 -4.48 4.38
CA PRO A 47 -14.94 -5.23 4.08
C PRO A 47 -14.93 -6.59 4.80
N PRO A 48 -16.12 -7.06 5.23
CA PRO A 48 -16.25 -8.37 5.86
C PRO A 48 -15.79 -9.50 4.92
N ALA A 49 -15.44 -10.64 5.49
CA ALA A 49 -15.05 -11.83 4.73
C ALA A 49 -16.20 -12.31 3.83
N ILE A 50 -15.89 -12.67 2.58
CA ILE A 50 -16.86 -13.23 1.63
C ILE A 50 -16.93 -14.75 1.82
N PHE A 51 -15.80 -15.41 2.11
CA PHE A 51 -15.67 -16.84 2.30
C PHE A 51 -14.76 -17.12 3.50
N PHE A 52 -15.02 -18.23 4.21
CA PHE A 52 -14.24 -18.74 5.34
C PHE A 52 -14.16 -17.79 6.53
N GLU A 53 -15.28 -17.14 6.90
CA GLU A 53 -15.37 -16.29 8.10
C GLU A 53 -14.88 -17.04 9.35
N GLY A 54 -14.01 -16.38 10.15
CA GLY A 54 -13.47 -16.94 11.39
C GLY A 54 -12.29 -17.90 11.21
N THR A 55 -11.75 -18.06 10.01
CA THR A 55 -10.55 -18.87 9.76
C THR A 55 -9.34 -18.00 9.40
N PRO A 56 -8.08 -18.48 9.63
CA PRO A 56 -6.87 -17.76 9.22
C PRO A 56 -6.78 -17.48 7.70
N PHE A 57 -7.64 -18.10 6.90
CA PHE A 57 -7.70 -17.98 5.43
C PHE A 57 -8.96 -17.25 4.98
N GLU A 58 -9.38 -16.23 5.68
CA GLU A 58 -10.50 -15.38 5.27
C GLU A 58 -10.26 -14.79 3.89
N PHE A 59 -11.19 -15.02 2.96
CA PHE A 59 -11.15 -14.49 1.61
C PHE A 59 -12.00 -13.24 1.51
N ASN A 60 -11.34 -12.09 1.59
CA ASN A 60 -11.97 -10.77 1.53
C ASN A 60 -11.89 -10.20 0.11
N ARG A 61 -12.68 -9.17 -0.18
CA ARG A 61 -12.60 -8.40 -1.42
C ARG A 61 -11.17 -7.92 -1.73
N ILE A 62 -10.40 -7.56 -0.71
CA ILE A 62 -9.00 -7.14 -0.84
C ILE A 62 -8.12 -8.29 -1.39
N MET A 63 -8.35 -9.51 -0.90
CA MET A 63 -7.63 -10.69 -1.38
C MET A 63 -7.95 -10.98 -2.85
N LEU A 64 -9.23 -10.83 -3.24
CA LEU A 64 -9.65 -10.96 -4.64
C LEU A 64 -8.91 -9.95 -5.54
N VAL A 65 -8.86 -8.68 -5.14
CA VAL A 65 -8.15 -7.63 -5.87
C VAL A 65 -6.66 -7.95 -6.01
N ARG A 66 -6.02 -8.47 -4.96
CA ARG A 66 -4.61 -8.92 -5.01
C ARG A 66 -4.38 -10.02 -6.02
N VAL A 67 -5.26 -11.03 -6.03
CA VAL A 67 -5.18 -12.15 -6.96
C VAL A 67 -5.36 -11.66 -8.40
N ILE A 68 -6.35 -10.81 -8.66
CA ILE A 68 -6.59 -10.21 -9.98
C ILE A 68 -5.36 -9.40 -10.42
N ALA A 69 -4.81 -8.55 -9.57
CA ALA A 69 -3.64 -7.74 -9.86
C ALA A 69 -2.39 -8.60 -10.15
N ALA A 70 -2.20 -9.68 -9.38
CA ALA A 70 -1.09 -10.62 -9.60
C ALA A 70 -1.24 -11.38 -10.93
N ILE A 71 -2.44 -11.88 -11.24
CA ILE A 71 -2.74 -12.53 -12.52
C ILE A 71 -2.54 -11.56 -13.69
N PHE A 72 -3.01 -10.32 -13.54
CA PHE A 72 -2.82 -9.27 -14.54
C PHE A 72 -1.32 -9.02 -14.80
N LEU A 73 -0.53 -8.83 -13.75
CA LEU A 73 0.91 -8.61 -13.85
C LEU A 73 1.62 -9.78 -14.54
N LEU A 74 1.33 -11.01 -14.10
CA LEU A 74 1.86 -12.23 -14.71
C LEU A 74 1.50 -12.32 -16.20
N THR A 75 0.23 -12.05 -16.54
CA THR A 75 -0.26 -12.11 -17.92
C THR A 75 0.45 -11.08 -18.80
N VAL A 76 0.62 -9.85 -18.32
CA VAL A 76 1.36 -8.79 -19.02
C VAL A 76 2.79 -9.24 -19.33
N PHE A 77 3.52 -9.75 -18.34
CA PHE A 77 4.90 -10.19 -18.54
C PHE A 77 5.02 -11.43 -19.42
N VAL A 78 4.10 -12.40 -19.29
CA VAL A 78 4.09 -13.61 -20.14
C VAL A 78 3.80 -13.24 -21.59
N ILE A 79 2.84 -12.34 -21.84
CA ILE A 79 2.53 -11.86 -23.19
C ILE A 79 3.72 -11.08 -23.76
N ALA A 80 4.31 -10.17 -23.00
CA ALA A 80 5.49 -9.42 -23.42
C ALA A 80 6.66 -10.33 -23.78
N ALA A 81 6.95 -11.33 -22.94
CA ALA A 81 8.02 -12.29 -23.18
C ALA A 81 7.77 -13.20 -24.38
N ARG A 82 6.52 -13.71 -24.54
CA ARG A 82 6.18 -14.63 -25.63
C ARG A 82 6.06 -13.96 -26.99
N ARG A 83 5.70 -12.66 -27.00
CA ARG A 83 5.50 -11.87 -28.22
C ARG A 83 6.66 -10.94 -28.53
N ALA A 84 7.78 -11.07 -27.83
CA ALA A 84 8.95 -10.23 -28.04
C ALA A 84 9.47 -10.39 -29.48
N LYS A 85 9.53 -9.27 -30.21
CA LYS A 85 10.03 -9.17 -31.58
C LYS A 85 11.17 -8.15 -31.63
N VAL A 86 12.05 -8.29 -32.61
CA VAL A 86 13.16 -7.34 -32.84
C VAL A 86 12.64 -5.93 -33.14
N VAL A 87 11.52 -5.83 -33.85
CA VAL A 87 10.80 -4.55 -34.04
C VAL A 87 9.61 -4.57 -33.09
N PRO A 88 9.66 -3.78 -31.99
CA PRO A 88 8.66 -3.83 -30.93
C PRO A 88 7.32 -3.25 -31.40
N GLY A 89 6.24 -3.98 -31.10
CA GLY A 89 4.88 -3.43 -31.24
C GLY A 89 4.56 -2.43 -30.11
N ARG A 90 3.46 -1.70 -30.22
CA ARG A 90 3.06 -0.65 -29.24
C ARG A 90 3.02 -1.16 -27.80
N PHE A 91 2.45 -2.33 -27.59
CA PHE A 91 2.37 -2.94 -26.24
C PHE A 91 3.76 -3.30 -25.69
N GLN A 92 4.60 -3.95 -26.51
CA GLN A 92 5.97 -4.29 -26.15
C GLN A 92 6.78 -3.04 -25.80
N ASN A 93 6.64 -1.98 -26.60
CA ASN A 93 7.34 -0.72 -26.39
C ASN A 93 6.98 -0.07 -25.04
N ILE A 94 5.71 -0.12 -24.60
CA ILE A 94 5.30 0.38 -23.30
C ILE A 94 5.96 -0.41 -22.16
N VAL A 95 5.94 -1.74 -22.25
CA VAL A 95 6.56 -2.60 -21.21
C VAL A 95 8.07 -2.39 -21.17
N GLU A 96 8.72 -2.34 -22.33
CA GLU A 96 10.17 -2.09 -22.44
C GLU A 96 10.55 -0.71 -21.89
N MET A 97 9.76 0.33 -22.19
CA MET A 97 9.99 1.68 -21.67
C MET A 97 9.93 1.73 -20.15
N ILE A 98 8.97 1.02 -19.53
CA ILE A 98 8.88 0.93 -18.07
C ILE A 98 10.09 0.16 -17.50
N LEU A 99 10.46 -0.95 -18.13
CA LEU A 99 11.60 -1.75 -17.69
C LEU A 99 12.94 -1.02 -17.88
N ASP A 100 13.10 -0.28 -18.97
CA ASP A 100 14.29 0.54 -19.24
C ASP A 100 14.39 1.71 -18.26
N PHE A 101 13.28 2.34 -17.91
CA PHE A 101 13.25 3.33 -16.85
C PHE A 101 13.75 2.75 -15.53
N VAL A 102 13.21 1.61 -15.10
CA VAL A 102 13.64 0.97 -13.85
C VAL A 102 15.11 0.53 -13.92
N ARG A 103 15.55 0.07 -15.08
CA ARG A 103 16.92 -0.40 -15.30
C ARG A 103 17.93 0.75 -15.23
N ASN A 104 17.68 1.81 -15.99
CA ASN A 104 18.65 2.88 -16.18
C ASN A 104 18.56 3.90 -15.04
N SER A 105 17.35 4.38 -14.70
CA SER A 105 17.15 5.46 -13.73
C SER A 105 17.04 4.98 -12.27
N ILE A 106 16.99 3.67 -12.00
CA ILE A 106 16.99 3.16 -10.64
C ILE A 106 18.14 2.18 -10.42
N ALA A 107 18.16 1.05 -11.17
CA ALA A 107 19.10 -0.01 -10.87
C ALA A 107 20.55 0.35 -11.20
N ILE A 108 20.82 0.88 -12.41
CA ILE A 108 22.17 1.22 -12.83
C ILE A 108 22.68 2.50 -12.17
N GLU A 109 21.81 3.50 -12.00
CA GLU A 109 22.17 4.77 -11.38
C GLU A 109 22.58 4.60 -9.91
N VAL A 110 21.90 3.72 -9.16
CA VAL A 110 22.16 3.52 -7.73
C VAL A 110 23.24 2.46 -7.47
N LEU A 111 23.21 1.32 -8.19
CA LEU A 111 24.08 0.17 -7.94
C LEU A 111 25.31 0.09 -8.87
N GLY A 112 25.42 1.03 -9.84
CA GLY A 112 26.43 0.94 -10.90
C GLY A 112 26.10 -0.13 -11.97
N GLN A 113 26.95 -0.23 -12.99
CA GLN A 113 26.70 -1.07 -14.17
C GLN A 113 26.65 -2.57 -13.84
N GLU A 114 27.54 -3.05 -12.99
CA GLU A 114 27.68 -4.47 -12.69
C GLU A 114 26.57 -4.98 -11.77
N ASN A 115 26.45 -4.38 -10.60
CA ASN A 115 25.44 -4.74 -9.62
C ASN A 115 24.02 -4.38 -10.08
N GLY A 116 23.86 -3.26 -10.80
CA GLY A 116 22.60 -2.86 -11.38
C GLY A 116 22.02 -3.91 -12.33
N ARG A 117 22.83 -4.50 -13.21
CA ARG A 117 22.40 -5.58 -14.09
C ARG A 117 22.06 -6.86 -13.33
N LYS A 118 22.81 -7.18 -12.28
CA LYS A 118 22.61 -8.36 -11.45
C LYS A 118 21.29 -8.30 -10.68
N TYR A 119 20.98 -7.18 -10.08
CA TYR A 119 19.80 -7.00 -9.22
C TYR A 119 18.60 -6.37 -9.94
N PHE A 120 18.73 -6.00 -11.21
CA PHE A 120 17.66 -5.39 -12.02
C PHE A 120 16.34 -6.16 -11.94
N LYS A 121 16.39 -7.49 -12.08
CA LYS A 121 15.17 -8.34 -12.07
C LYS A 121 14.40 -8.19 -10.76
N LEU A 122 15.08 -8.13 -9.63
CA LEU A 122 14.48 -7.93 -8.32
C LEU A 122 13.80 -6.55 -8.22
N ILE A 123 14.55 -5.51 -8.57
CA ILE A 123 14.07 -4.12 -8.49
C ILE A 123 12.86 -3.91 -9.42
N ALA A 124 12.92 -4.44 -10.64
CA ALA A 124 11.82 -4.37 -11.60
C ALA A 124 10.57 -5.13 -11.11
N THR A 125 10.74 -6.30 -10.51
CA THR A 125 9.62 -7.06 -9.95
C THR A 125 8.96 -6.29 -8.81
N ILE A 126 9.73 -5.71 -7.90
CA ILE A 126 9.20 -4.91 -6.79
C ILE A 126 8.49 -3.67 -7.32
N PHE A 127 9.12 -2.93 -8.23
CA PHE A 127 8.53 -1.73 -8.85
C PHE A 127 7.17 -2.03 -9.48
N CYS A 128 7.13 -3.03 -10.38
CA CYS A 128 5.90 -3.37 -11.09
C CYS A 128 4.82 -3.92 -10.16
N THR A 129 5.19 -4.69 -9.14
CA THR A 129 4.23 -5.21 -8.16
C THR A 129 3.63 -4.09 -7.35
N VAL A 130 4.44 -3.18 -6.79
CA VAL A 130 3.94 -2.04 -6.02
C VAL A 130 3.10 -1.11 -6.90
N LEU A 131 3.55 -0.84 -8.13
CA LEU A 131 2.82 -0.01 -9.09
C LEU A 131 1.43 -0.57 -9.39
N VAL A 132 1.35 -1.83 -9.79
CA VAL A 132 0.07 -2.46 -10.15
C VAL A 132 -0.85 -2.55 -8.94
N MET A 133 -0.33 -2.96 -7.77
CA MET A 133 -1.12 -3.06 -6.54
C MET A 133 -1.64 -1.71 -6.05
N ASN A 134 -0.90 -0.62 -6.25
CA ASN A 134 -1.37 0.72 -5.88
C ASN A 134 -2.35 1.28 -6.91
N ILE A 135 -2.14 1.04 -8.20
CA ILE A 135 -3.07 1.49 -9.25
C ILE A 135 -4.45 0.86 -9.09
N THR A 136 -4.57 -0.35 -8.51
CA THR A 136 -5.88 -0.96 -8.27
C THR A 136 -6.80 -0.11 -7.40
N SER A 137 -6.26 0.81 -6.59
CA SER A 137 -7.02 1.77 -5.79
C SER A 137 -7.87 2.71 -6.64
N VAL A 138 -7.31 3.09 -7.76
CA VAL A 138 -7.86 4.13 -8.64
C VAL A 138 -8.76 3.55 -9.72
N VAL A 139 -8.69 2.22 -9.96
CA VAL A 139 -9.50 1.55 -10.98
C VAL A 139 -10.95 1.49 -10.53
N PRO A 140 -11.91 2.08 -11.31
CA PRO A 140 -13.33 1.96 -11.03
C PRO A 140 -13.74 0.49 -10.85
N PHE A 141 -14.65 0.19 -9.94
CA PHE A 141 -15.11 -1.15 -9.52
C PHE A 141 -14.17 -1.93 -8.60
N LEU A 142 -12.86 -1.80 -8.70
CA LEU A 142 -11.94 -2.39 -7.73
C LEU A 142 -11.90 -1.54 -6.45
N ASN A 143 -11.67 -0.26 -6.59
CA ASN A 143 -11.74 0.80 -5.56
C ASN A 143 -11.14 0.44 -4.20
N ILE A 144 -10.20 -0.49 -4.19
CA ILE A 144 -9.44 -0.96 -3.03
C ILE A 144 -8.03 -1.27 -3.51
N ALA A 145 -7.00 -0.69 -2.88
CA ALA A 145 -5.64 -1.06 -3.22
C ALA A 145 -5.28 -2.43 -2.66
N GLY A 146 -4.51 -3.19 -3.42
CA GLY A 146 -3.95 -4.44 -2.94
C GLY A 146 -3.03 -4.28 -1.72
N THR A 147 -2.52 -3.08 -1.50
CA THR A 147 -1.64 -2.71 -0.37
C THR A 147 -2.39 -2.21 0.87
N SER A 148 -3.74 -2.17 0.87
CA SER A 148 -4.56 -1.63 1.97
C SER A 148 -4.44 -2.38 3.30
N VAL A 149 -4.12 -3.65 3.26
CA VAL A 149 -3.89 -4.47 4.46
C VAL A 149 -2.40 -4.69 4.62
N ILE A 150 -1.93 -4.58 5.84
CA ILE A 150 -0.53 -4.65 6.25
C ILE A 150 0.23 -5.91 5.75
N GLY A 151 -0.49 -7.00 5.45
CA GLY A 151 0.11 -8.27 5.04
C GLY A 151 0.97 -8.19 3.77
N LEU A 152 0.47 -7.56 2.69
CA LEU A 152 1.25 -7.43 1.45
C LEU A 152 2.47 -6.50 1.61
N PRO A 153 2.35 -5.29 2.20
CA PRO A 153 3.50 -4.46 2.53
C PRO A 153 4.57 -5.18 3.35
N ILE A 154 4.19 -5.98 4.35
CA ILE A 154 5.14 -6.78 5.14
C ILE A 154 5.86 -7.80 4.26
N VAL A 155 5.14 -8.53 3.41
CA VAL A 155 5.75 -9.53 2.51
C VAL A 155 6.76 -8.89 1.57
N LEU A 156 6.42 -7.75 0.96
CA LEU A 156 7.33 -7.02 0.07
C LEU A 156 8.56 -6.47 0.82
N ALA A 157 8.36 -5.90 2.00
CA ALA A 157 9.45 -5.41 2.84
C ALA A 157 10.34 -6.55 3.32
N ALA A 158 9.75 -7.68 3.76
CA ALA A 158 10.49 -8.86 4.17
C ALA A 158 11.29 -9.47 3.00
N TRP A 159 10.70 -9.51 1.80
CA TRP A 159 11.41 -9.96 0.59
C TRP A 159 12.62 -9.08 0.30
N THR A 160 12.44 -7.77 0.29
CA THR A 160 13.52 -6.79 0.14
C THR A 160 14.59 -6.97 1.21
N TYR A 161 14.16 -7.15 2.47
CA TYR A 161 15.04 -7.36 3.62
C TYR A 161 15.91 -8.60 3.47
N VAL A 162 15.31 -9.75 3.15
CA VAL A 162 16.04 -11.00 2.93
C VAL A 162 17.02 -10.87 1.76
N MET A 163 16.64 -10.16 0.71
CA MET A 163 17.49 -10.00 -0.47
C MET A 163 18.71 -9.12 -0.20
N TYR A 164 18.57 -7.97 0.46
CA TYR A 164 19.73 -7.14 0.75
C TYR A 164 20.63 -7.76 1.83
N LEU A 165 20.08 -8.45 2.85
CA LEU A 165 20.88 -9.22 3.79
C LEU A 165 21.68 -10.33 3.10
N SER A 166 21.02 -11.10 2.23
CA SER A 166 21.69 -12.17 1.49
C SER A 166 22.78 -11.65 0.54
N ALA A 167 22.57 -10.48 -0.05
CA ALA A 167 23.54 -9.82 -0.90
C ALA A 167 24.77 -9.36 -0.09
N GLY A 168 24.57 -8.73 1.07
CA GLY A 168 25.64 -8.30 1.97
C GLY A 168 26.44 -9.47 2.55
N VAL A 169 25.75 -10.53 2.98
CA VAL A 169 26.39 -11.74 3.47
C VAL A 169 27.22 -12.44 2.38
N LYS A 170 26.74 -12.45 1.13
CA LYS A 170 27.51 -13.01 -0.01
C LYS A 170 28.74 -12.18 -0.37
N ALA A 171 28.67 -10.85 -0.19
CA ALA A 171 29.78 -9.95 -0.50
C ALA A 171 30.90 -10.00 0.57
N HIS A 172 30.53 -10.02 1.86
CA HIS A 172 31.48 -9.81 2.97
C HIS A 172 31.54 -10.97 3.96
N GLY A 173 30.70 -12.00 3.81
CA GLY A 173 30.48 -13.02 4.85
C GLY A 173 29.65 -12.47 6.02
N VAL A 174 29.12 -13.37 6.87
CA VAL A 174 28.24 -12.99 7.99
C VAL A 174 28.95 -12.04 8.97
N GLY A 175 30.18 -12.37 9.36
CA GLY A 175 30.95 -11.55 10.31
C GLY A 175 31.39 -10.21 9.73
N GLY A 176 31.79 -10.17 8.44
CA GLY A 176 32.16 -8.95 7.75
C GLY A 176 30.97 -8.00 7.59
N TYR A 177 29.83 -8.53 7.17
CA TYR A 177 28.59 -7.74 7.04
C TYR A 177 28.16 -7.11 8.36
N LEU A 178 28.10 -7.90 9.46
CA LEU A 178 27.74 -7.36 10.77
C LEU A 178 28.74 -6.28 11.25
N LYS A 179 30.02 -6.53 11.03
CA LYS A 179 31.05 -5.56 11.42
C LYS A 179 30.90 -4.25 10.63
N ASN A 180 30.74 -4.32 9.32
CA ASN A 180 30.61 -3.13 8.49
C ASN A 180 29.30 -2.38 8.76
N SER A 181 28.20 -3.11 9.00
CA SER A 181 26.89 -2.48 9.27
C SER A 181 26.79 -1.85 10.66
N LEU A 182 27.50 -2.37 11.66
CA LEU A 182 27.41 -1.87 13.05
C LEU A 182 28.60 -0.98 13.45
N PHE A 183 29.72 -1.08 12.76
CA PHE A 183 30.95 -0.37 13.10
C PHE A 183 31.46 0.39 11.87
N PRO A 184 30.84 1.50 11.48
CA PRO A 184 31.32 2.30 10.36
C PRO A 184 32.75 2.82 10.62
N PRO A 185 33.64 2.79 9.63
CA PRO A 185 35.02 3.22 9.78
C PRO A 185 35.13 4.73 10.06
N GLY A 186 36.18 5.14 10.78
CA GLY A 186 36.47 6.56 11.02
C GLY A 186 35.84 7.17 12.27
N VAL A 187 35.12 6.40 13.08
CA VAL A 187 34.47 6.91 14.29
C VAL A 187 35.33 6.64 15.54
N PRO A 188 35.47 7.62 16.47
CA PRO A 188 36.18 7.42 17.77
C PRO A 188 35.54 6.31 18.60
N LYS A 189 36.35 5.47 19.25
CA LYS A 189 35.89 4.28 19.99
C LYS A 189 34.81 4.57 21.04
N ALA A 190 34.83 5.73 21.67
CA ALA A 190 33.84 6.12 22.68
C ALA A 190 32.43 6.32 22.09
N LEU A 191 32.33 6.73 20.83
CA LEU A 191 31.03 6.94 20.13
C LEU A 191 30.36 5.65 19.68
N TYR A 192 31.10 4.54 19.57
CA TYR A 192 30.50 3.26 19.21
C TYR A 192 29.48 2.77 20.22
N LEU A 193 29.61 3.13 21.50
CA LEU A 193 28.64 2.76 22.53
C LEU A 193 27.25 3.29 22.24
N LEU A 194 27.14 4.47 21.61
CA LEU A 194 25.88 5.08 21.20
C LEU A 194 25.51 4.70 19.76
N LEU A 195 26.48 4.59 18.88
CA LEU A 195 26.25 4.39 17.44
C LEU A 195 25.77 2.98 17.13
N VAL A 196 26.36 1.95 17.75
CA VAL A 196 26.01 0.54 17.49
C VAL A 196 24.54 0.24 17.79
N PRO A 197 23.91 0.66 18.90
CA PRO A 197 22.47 0.46 19.10
C PRO A 197 21.61 1.20 18.07
N ILE A 198 22.02 2.40 17.64
CA ILE A 198 21.28 3.18 16.65
C ILE A 198 21.37 2.53 15.28
N GLU A 199 22.56 2.12 14.84
CA GLU A 199 22.76 1.41 13.56
C GLU A 199 22.03 0.07 13.55
N PHE A 200 22.07 -0.68 14.66
CA PHE A 200 21.32 -1.91 14.79
C PHE A 200 19.81 -1.65 14.61
N LEU A 201 19.26 -0.68 15.34
CA LEU A 201 17.85 -0.31 15.22
C LEU A 201 17.50 0.13 13.79
N GLN A 202 18.37 0.94 13.18
CA GLN A 202 18.17 1.46 11.83
C GLN A 202 18.17 0.33 10.80
N VAL A 203 19.19 -0.52 10.77
CA VAL A 203 19.36 -1.55 9.74
C VAL A 203 18.32 -2.67 9.86
N PHE A 204 18.06 -3.13 11.11
CA PHE A 204 17.24 -4.31 11.33
C PHE A 204 15.76 -4.02 11.56
N ILE A 205 15.40 -2.84 12.04
CA ILE A 205 14.01 -2.50 12.40
C ILE A 205 13.47 -1.34 11.54
N LEU A 206 14.15 -0.20 11.51
CA LEU A 206 13.60 0.99 10.89
C LEU A 206 13.50 0.89 9.36
N ARG A 207 14.51 0.34 8.69
CA ARG A 207 14.50 0.19 7.22
C ARG A 207 13.28 -0.62 6.74
N PRO A 208 13.01 -1.86 7.22
CA PRO A 208 11.83 -2.60 6.80
C PRO A 208 10.53 -1.96 7.31
N ALA A 209 10.49 -1.43 8.53
CA ALA A 209 9.30 -0.82 9.10
C ALA A 209 8.85 0.42 8.31
N THR A 210 9.78 1.30 7.94
CA THR A 210 9.46 2.51 7.17
C THR A 210 8.92 2.21 5.77
N LEU A 211 9.38 1.13 5.13
CA LEU A 211 8.83 0.68 3.85
C LEU A 211 7.37 0.25 3.99
N VAL A 212 7.05 -0.52 5.05
CA VAL A 212 5.67 -0.98 5.34
C VAL A 212 4.76 0.19 5.67
N ILE A 213 5.16 1.04 6.62
CA ILE A 213 4.35 2.18 7.09
C ILE A 213 4.08 3.15 5.95
N ARG A 214 5.06 3.42 5.10
CA ARG A 214 4.90 4.33 3.95
C ARG A 214 3.85 3.83 2.97
N LEU A 215 3.85 2.53 2.63
CA LEU A 215 2.83 1.94 1.76
C LEU A 215 1.44 2.05 2.37
N LEU A 216 1.30 1.71 3.66
CA LEU A 216 0.03 1.77 4.37
C LEU A 216 -0.49 3.20 4.52
N ALA A 217 0.33 4.11 5.04
CA ALA A 217 -0.08 5.48 5.33
C ALA A 217 -0.54 6.22 4.08
N ASN A 218 0.23 6.07 3.00
CA ASN A 218 -0.11 6.70 1.73
C ASN A 218 -1.46 6.22 1.19
N MET A 219 -1.70 4.92 1.29
CA MET A 219 -2.92 4.32 0.82
C MET A 219 -4.14 4.71 1.64
N VAL A 220 -4.03 4.62 2.98
CA VAL A 220 -5.13 5.00 3.88
C VAL A 220 -5.48 6.47 3.69
N ALA A 221 -4.48 7.36 3.61
CA ALA A 221 -4.70 8.79 3.41
C ALA A 221 -5.37 9.10 2.06
N GLY A 222 -4.89 8.48 0.96
CA GLY A 222 -5.43 8.69 -0.39
C GLY A 222 -6.91 8.26 -0.48
N HIS A 223 -7.21 7.04 -0.03
CA HIS A 223 -8.59 6.54 -0.04
C HIS A 223 -9.53 7.35 0.85
N LEU A 224 -9.10 7.74 2.05
CA LEU A 224 -9.92 8.53 2.94
C LEU A 224 -10.26 9.88 2.31
N MET A 225 -9.30 10.56 1.69
CA MET A 225 -9.51 11.82 0.99
C MET A 225 -10.49 11.67 -0.18
N LEU A 226 -10.35 10.65 -1.01
CA LEU A 226 -11.28 10.38 -2.10
C LEU A 226 -12.69 10.07 -1.58
N ALA A 227 -12.79 9.23 -0.57
CA ALA A 227 -14.07 8.86 0.02
C ALA A 227 -14.79 10.09 0.59
N ILE A 228 -14.11 10.95 1.35
CA ILE A 228 -14.67 12.19 1.89
C ILE A 228 -15.14 13.11 0.77
N CYS A 229 -14.33 13.34 -0.27
CA CYS A 229 -14.68 14.21 -1.38
C CYS A 229 -15.92 13.70 -2.14
N PHE A 230 -15.99 12.42 -2.45
CA PHE A 230 -17.13 11.86 -3.19
C PHE A 230 -18.39 11.76 -2.33
N THR A 231 -18.28 11.41 -1.05
CA THR A 231 -19.42 11.41 -0.11
C THR A 231 -19.97 12.82 0.10
N ALA A 232 -19.09 13.81 0.27
CA ALA A 232 -19.50 15.21 0.36
C ALA A 232 -20.15 15.69 -0.95
N THR A 233 -19.63 15.27 -2.11
CA THR A 233 -20.22 15.60 -3.40
C THR A 233 -21.63 15.03 -3.51
N SER A 234 -21.83 13.77 -3.15
CA SER A 234 -23.14 13.11 -3.15
C SER A 234 -24.11 13.85 -2.24
N PHE A 235 -23.72 14.12 -1.01
CA PHE A 235 -24.53 14.85 -0.04
C PHE A 235 -24.95 16.23 -0.54
N PHE A 236 -24.01 17.05 -1.04
CA PHE A 236 -24.32 18.41 -1.50
C PHE A 236 -25.13 18.44 -2.79
N LEU A 237 -25.00 17.45 -3.69
CA LEU A 237 -25.74 17.45 -4.94
C LEU A 237 -27.16 16.89 -4.79
N PHE A 238 -27.35 15.84 -3.98
CA PHE A 238 -28.62 15.12 -3.88
C PHE A 238 -29.44 15.49 -2.66
N ASP A 239 -28.83 15.65 -1.49
CA ASP A 239 -29.53 15.85 -0.23
C ASP A 239 -29.68 17.34 0.17
N SER A 240 -28.87 18.23 -0.42
CA SER A 240 -28.92 19.66 -0.11
C SER A 240 -29.77 20.47 -1.09
N ALA A 241 -30.34 21.59 -0.61
CA ALA A 241 -31.16 22.49 -1.41
C ALA A 241 -30.47 23.84 -1.69
N GLY A 242 -30.86 24.47 -2.80
CA GLY A 242 -30.47 25.87 -3.10
C GLY A 242 -28.99 26.07 -3.42
N ALA A 243 -28.37 27.08 -2.85
CA ALA A 243 -26.99 27.49 -3.09
C ALA A 243 -25.94 26.45 -2.62
N MET A 244 -26.31 25.52 -1.73
CA MET A 244 -25.42 24.48 -1.25
C MET A 244 -25.01 23.47 -2.35
N LYS A 245 -25.80 23.34 -3.41
CA LYS A 245 -25.42 22.53 -4.61
C LYS A 245 -24.15 23.04 -5.30
N LEU A 246 -23.83 24.32 -5.15
CA LEU A 246 -22.59 24.88 -5.70
C LEU A 246 -21.35 24.33 -4.97
N PHE A 247 -21.46 24.07 -3.66
CA PHE A 247 -20.41 23.37 -2.92
C PHE A 247 -20.23 21.93 -3.40
N GLY A 248 -21.30 21.25 -3.84
CA GLY A 248 -21.22 19.93 -4.48
C GLY A 248 -20.38 19.92 -5.76
N ALA A 249 -20.51 20.96 -6.59
CA ALA A 249 -19.63 21.09 -7.76
C ALA A 249 -18.16 21.31 -7.36
N GLY A 250 -17.91 22.11 -6.32
CA GLY A 250 -16.58 22.35 -5.77
C GLY A 250 -15.94 21.06 -5.21
N THR A 251 -16.68 20.29 -4.43
CA THR A 251 -16.20 19.01 -3.87
C THR A 251 -15.98 17.95 -4.94
N PHE A 252 -16.78 17.96 -6.02
CA PHE A 252 -16.56 17.08 -7.17
C PHE A 252 -15.25 17.41 -7.90
N VAL A 253 -14.99 18.70 -8.17
CA VAL A 253 -13.72 19.12 -8.79
C VAL A 253 -12.53 18.79 -7.90
N ALA A 254 -12.65 19.01 -6.59
CA ALA A 254 -11.62 18.62 -5.62
C ALA A 254 -11.39 17.08 -5.63
N GLY A 255 -12.46 16.29 -5.61
CA GLY A 255 -12.38 14.84 -5.69
C GLY A 255 -11.69 14.35 -6.96
N PHE A 256 -11.99 14.98 -8.10
CA PHE A 256 -11.33 14.66 -9.36
C PHE A 256 -9.84 15.04 -9.35
N ALA A 257 -9.49 16.17 -8.76
CA ALA A 257 -8.09 16.57 -8.59
C ALA A 257 -7.33 15.59 -7.67
N PHE A 258 -7.95 15.16 -6.55
CA PHE A 258 -7.38 14.13 -5.68
C PHE A 258 -7.26 12.77 -6.37
N PHE A 259 -8.19 12.40 -7.23
CA PHE A 259 -8.11 11.18 -8.04
C PHE A 259 -6.87 11.18 -8.96
N LEU A 260 -6.62 12.29 -9.66
CA LEU A 260 -5.41 12.43 -10.48
C LEU A 260 -4.13 12.42 -9.63
N PHE A 261 -4.20 13.09 -8.48
CA PHE A 261 -3.10 13.09 -7.52
C PHE A 261 -2.79 11.68 -7.00
N GLU A 262 -3.80 10.86 -6.72
CA GLU A 262 -3.62 9.48 -6.25
C GLU A 262 -2.93 8.59 -7.30
N ILE A 263 -3.24 8.76 -8.60
CA ILE A 263 -2.51 8.07 -9.67
C ILE A 263 -1.02 8.44 -9.64
N PHE A 264 -0.73 9.74 -9.52
CA PHE A 264 0.65 10.22 -9.43
C PHE A 264 1.37 9.65 -8.22
N VAL A 265 0.72 9.67 -7.07
CA VAL A 265 1.25 9.15 -5.80
C VAL A 265 1.45 7.64 -5.86
N ALA A 266 0.57 6.88 -6.51
CA ALA A 266 0.73 5.44 -6.73
C ALA A 266 2.01 5.13 -7.52
N ALA A 267 2.30 5.89 -8.58
CA ALA A 267 3.51 5.76 -9.36
C ALA A 267 4.77 6.19 -8.58
N LEU A 268 4.69 7.33 -7.88
CA LEU A 268 5.75 7.83 -7.02
C LEU A 268 6.10 6.83 -5.92
N GLN A 269 5.10 6.19 -5.32
CA GLN A 269 5.31 5.19 -4.28
C GLN A 269 6.05 3.96 -4.78
N ALA A 270 5.73 3.48 -6.00
CA ALA A 270 6.46 2.38 -6.63
C ALA A 270 7.92 2.77 -6.90
N TYR A 271 8.15 3.98 -7.38
CA TYR A 271 9.49 4.53 -7.59
C TYR A 271 10.29 4.60 -6.28
N VAL A 272 9.71 5.21 -5.24
CA VAL A 272 10.40 5.37 -3.94
C VAL A 272 10.69 4.01 -3.29
N PHE A 273 9.79 3.05 -3.39
CA PHE A 273 10.03 1.71 -2.86
C PHE A 273 11.18 1.01 -3.60
N ALA A 274 11.22 1.11 -4.93
CA ALA A 274 12.25 0.50 -5.76
C ALA A 274 13.63 1.16 -5.54
N ILE A 275 13.69 2.49 -5.47
CA ILE A 275 14.96 3.20 -5.25
C ILE A 275 15.51 2.94 -3.85
N LEU A 276 14.68 2.88 -2.81
CA LEU A 276 15.12 2.52 -1.46
C LEU A 276 15.62 1.07 -1.40
N THR A 277 14.98 0.15 -2.12
CA THR A 277 15.48 -1.22 -2.27
C THR A 277 16.86 -1.24 -2.92
N ALA A 278 17.07 -0.46 -3.98
CA ALA A 278 18.37 -0.33 -4.64
C ALA A 278 19.42 0.27 -3.72
N VAL A 279 19.10 1.34 -2.99
CA VAL A 279 20.00 1.98 -2.01
C VAL A 279 20.38 1.00 -0.90
N TYR A 280 19.43 0.25 -0.34
CA TYR A 280 19.74 -0.73 0.71
C TYR A 280 20.60 -1.89 0.20
N LEU A 281 20.39 -2.33 -1.05
CA LEU A 281 21.26 -3.28 -1.72
C LEU A 281 22.67 -2.72 -1.92
N ASN A 282 22.78 -1.46 -2.36
CA ASN A 282 24.08 -0.81 -2.57
C ASN A 282 24.85 -0.73 -1.27
N MET A 283 24.25 -0.20 -0.20
CA MET A 283 24.84 -0.13 1.13
C MET A 283 25.25 -1.50 1.70
N SER A 284 24.60 -2.58 1.26
CA SER A 284 24.91 -3.94 1.69
C SER A 284 26.09 -4.55 0.93
N VAL A 285 26.27 -4.16 -0.35
CA VAL A 285 27.26 -4.77 -1.26
C VAL A 285 28.55 -3.95 -1.33
N GLU A 286 28.45 -2.62 -1.23
CA GLU A 286 29.64 -1.75 -1.16
C GLU A 286 30.29 -1.90 0.22
N ALA A 287 31.52 -2.38 0.21
CA ALA A 287 32.42 -2.20 1.35
C ALA A 287 32.86 -0.75 1.35
N GLU A 288 32.54 0.01 2.37
CA GLU A 288 33.22 1.29 2.59
C GLU A 288 34.73 1.01 2.69
N HIS A 289 35.47 1.52 1.73
CA HIS A 289 36.94 1.53 1.71
C HIS A 289 37.49 2.56 2.68
#